data_da353a26963a243588c8324b74b6ab3c
#
_entry.id   da353a26963a243588c8324b74b6ab3c
#
_cell.length_a   1.000
_cell.length_b   1.000
_cell.length_c   1.000
_cell.angle_alpha   90.00
_cell.angle_beta   90.00
_cell.angle_gamma   90.00
#
_symmetry.space_group_name_H-M   'P 1'
#
loop_
_entity.id
_entity.type
_entity.pdbx_description
1 polymer ?
#
loop_
_entity_poly.entity_id
_entity_poly.type
_entity_poly.pdbx_seq_one_letter_code
_entity_poly.pdbx_strand_id
1 'polypeptide(L)'
;MTGMVEVRGLRYVYDDGTEALNGVDFDLESGQTVALLGANGSGKTTFALHLNGILRAAAGSIRIDGLELNDANLREIRRHVGLVFQDSDNQLFMPTVLEDVAFGPLAAGLPQADAAKKARAALEQVGMAHKASKAPWHLSAGEKKRVAIAGILAGDPRLLVLDEPTTFLDPPGQRDLAALLQSLPQSKLLITHDVPFARRLADEAVFFEAGRIAARDSIGAIVGRFGW
;
A
#
# COMPACT_ATOMS: atom_id res chain seq x y z
N MET A 1 -15.69 -6.59 15.84
CA MET A 1 -14.65 -6.85 14.79
C MET A 1 -13.49 -5.94 15.13
N THR A 2 -12.26 -6.40 15.13
CA THR A 2 -11.09 -5.57 15.43
C THR A 2 -10.74 -4.75 14.19
N GLY A 3 -10.62 -3.44 14.32
CA GLY A 3 -10.22 -2.56 13.24
C GLY A 3 -8.79 -2.90 12.77
N MET A 4 -8.58 -2.98 11.44
CA MET A 4 -7.25 -3.13 10.85
C MET A 4 -6.47 -1.81 10.94
N VAL A 5 -7.12 -0.70 10.66
CA VAL A 5 -6.56 0.66 10.80
C VAL A 5 -7.53 1.53 11.57
N GLU A 6 -7.04 2.22 12.58
CA GLU A 6 -7.77 3.27 13.30
C GLU A 6 -6.90 4.52 13.37
N VAL A 7 -7.37 5.62 12.82
CA VAL A 7 -6.69 6.93 12.83
C VAL A 7 -7.61 7.96 13.45
N ARG A 8 -7.09 8.76 14.39
CA ARG A 8 -7.86 9.80 15.07
C ARG A 8 -7.09 11.11 15.10
N GLY A 9 -7.70 12.14 14.53
CA GLY A 9 -7.23 13.52 14.56
C GLY A 9 -5.85 13.74 13.97
N LEU A 10 -5.42 12.93 12.98
CA LEU A 10 -4.07 12.93 12.45
C LEU A 10 -3.73 14.27 11.78
N ARG A 11 -2.64 14.91 12.23
CA ARG A 11 -2.11 16.17 11.67
C ARG A 11 -0.65 16.01 11.29
N TYR A 12 -0.28 16.65 10.18
CA TYR A 12 1.10 16.68 9.73
C TYR A 12 1.39 17.94 8.91
N VAL A 13 2.51 18.56 9.22
CA VAL A 13 3.06 19.73 8.52
C VAL A 13 4.49 19.37 8.09
N TYR A 14 4.83 19.59 6.83
CA TYR A 14 6.19 19.45 6.34
C TYR A 14 7.10 20.57 6.84
N ASP A 15 8.41 20.38 6.76
CA ASP A 15 9.41 21.35 7.22
C ASP A 15 9.33 22.71 6.50
N ASP A 16 8.79 22.72 5.28
CA ASP A 16 8.52 23.94 4.49
C ASP A 16 7.25 24.69 4.91
N GLY A 17 6.55 24.22 5.94
CA GLY A 17 5.31 24.79 6.44
C GLY A 17 4.04 24.31 5.72
N THR A 18 4.13 23.42 4.75
CA THR A 18 2.97 22.86 4.05
C THR A 18 2.15 21.96 4.99
N GLU A 19 0.91 22.34 5.31
CA GLU A 19 -0.03 21.53 6.07
C GLU A 19 -0.61 20.43 5.18
N ALA A 20 -0.10 19.20 5.30
CA ALA A 20 -0.48 18.09 4.44
C ALA A 20 -1.64 17.24 5.00
N LEU A 21 -1.77 17.16 6.34
CA LEU A 21 -2.88 16.48 7.02
C LEU A 21 -3.42 17.35 8.12
N ASN A 22 -4.75 17.52 8.16
CA ASN A 22 -5.41 18.48 9.04
C ASN A 22 -6.60 17.85 9.79
N GLY A 23 -6.30 16.94 10.74
CA GLY A 23 -7.30 16.30 11.58
C GLY A 23 -8.03 15.16 10.83
N VAL A 24 -7.27 14.21 10.29
CA VAL A 24 -7.83 13.04 9.58
C VAL A 24 -8.29 12.00 10.59
N ASP A 25 -9.56 11.59 10.47
CA ASP A 25 -10.13 10.41 11.12
C ASP A 25 -10.42 9.36 10.06
N PHE A 26 -9.96 8.12 10.27
CA PHE A 26 -10.12 7.03 9.31
C PHE A 26 -10.18 5.68 10.01
N ASP A 27 -11.05 4.80 9.52
CA ASP A 27 -11.15 3.41 9.95
C ASP A 27 -11.15 2.48 8.75
N LEU A 28 -10.47 1.33 8.88
CA LEU A 28 -10.51 0.22 7.94
C LEU A 28 -10.68 -1.09 8.72
N GLU A 29 -11.65 -1.90 8.33
CA GLU A 29 -11.86 -3.19 8.96
C GLU A 29 -10.96 -4.27 8.35
N SER A 30 -10.75 -5.35 9.11
CA SER A 30 -9.98 -6.50 8.64
C SER A 30 -10.65 -7.15 7.42
N GLY A 31 -9.88 -7.39 6.35
CA GLY A 31 -10.34 -7.93 5.07
C GLY A 31 -11.02 -6.93 4.15
N GLN A 32 -11.29 -5.70 4.60
CA GLN A 32 -11.91 -4.66 3.79
C GLN A 32 -10.92 -4.07 2.76
N THR A 33 -11.44 -3.65 1.61
CA THR A 33 -10.73 -2.80 0.64
C THR A 33 -11.42 -1.46 0.56
N VAL A 34 -10.67 -0.37 0.79
CA VAL A 34 -11.19 1.02 0.67
C VAL A 34 -10.33 1.77 -0.34
N ALA A 35 -10.98 2.48 -1.25
CA ALA A 35 -10.31 3.39 -2.19
C ALA A 35 -10.14 4.78 -1.56
N LEU A 36 -8.96 5.37 -1.73
CA LEU A 36 -8.62 6.73 -1.32
C LEU A 36 -8.52 7.58 -2.58
N LEU A 37 -9.57 8.37 -2.85
CA LEU A 37 -9.70 9.25 -4.01
C LEU A 37 -9.39 10.69 -3.65
N GLY A 38 -9.10 11.55 -4.64
CA GLY A 38 -8.86 12.98 -4.44
C GLY A 38 -7.73 13.52 -5.31
N ALA A 39 -7.67 14.84 -5.46
CA ALA A 39 -6.70 15.51 -6.32
C ALA A 39 -5.24 15.25 -5.90
N ASN A 40 -4.30 15.45 -6.83
CA ASN A 40 -2.87 15.45 -6.50
C ASN A 40 -2.57 16.56 -5.48
N GLY A 41 -1.70 16.25 -4.51
CA GLY A 41 -1.41 17.19 -3.40
C GLY A 41 -2.47 17.25 -2.30
N SER A 42 -3.55 16.45 -2.34
CA SER A 42 -4.57 16.47 -1.29
C SER A 42 -4.15 15.82 0.04
N GLY A 43 -2.98 15.14 0.10
CA GLY A 43 -2.45 14.52 1.30
C GLY A 43 -2.49 12.98 1.33
N LYS A 44 -2.99 12.31 0.27
CA LYS A 44 -3.16 10.84 0.23
C LYS A 44 -1.86 10.05 0.45
N THR A 45 -0.81 10.35 -0.31
CA THR A 45 0.50 9.70 -0.15
C THR A 45 1.09 10.00 1.23
N THR A 46 0.96 11.25 1.71
CA THR A 46 1.38 11.61 3.07
C THR A 46 0.65 10.78 4.12
N PHE A 47 -0.66 10.60 3.97
CA PHE A 47 -1.45 9.72 4.85
C PHE A 47 -0.94 8.27 4.80
N ALA A 48 -0.71 7.71 3.60
CA ALA A 48 -0.16 6.36 3.44
C ALA A 48 1.18 6.16 4.17
N LEU A 49 2.08 7.14 4.08
CA LEU A 49 3.41 7.09 4.70
C LEU A 49 3.36 7.12 6.23
N HIS A 50 2.28 7.63 6.82
CA HIS A 50 2.07 7.57 8.26
C HIS A 50 1.68 6.16 8.74
N LEU A 51 0.94 5.38 7.93
CA LEU A 51 0.43 4.08 8.37
C LEU A 51 1.52 3.05 8.68
N ASN A 52 2.71 3.18 8.09
CA ASN A 52 3.87 2.33 8.39
C ASN A 52 5.00 3.07 9.15
N GLY A 53 4.72 4.31 9.60
CA GLY A 53 5.64 5.11 10.39
C GLY A 53 6.89 5.57 9.62
N ILE A 54 6.82 5.76 8.29
CA ILE A 54 7.84 6.50 7.52
C ILE A 54 7.78 7.97 7.91
N LEU A 55 6.59 8.55 7.96
CA LEU A 55 6.36 9.87 8.53
C LEU A 55 5.80 9.74 9.95
N ARG A 56 6.13 10.72 10.80
CA ARG A 56 5.67 10.78 12.18
C ARG A 56 4.61 11.88 12.31
N ALA A 57 3.50 11.53 12.93
CA ALA A 57 2.42 12.47 13.18
C ALA A 57 2.88 13.62 14.08
N ALA A 58 2.48 14.85 13.72
CA ALA A 58 2.64 16.00 14.61
C ALA A 58 1.59 15.99 15.75
N ALA A 59 0.40 15.45 15.47
CA ALA A 59 -0.67 15.23 16.44
C ALA A 59 -1.62 14.13 15.97
N GLY A 60 -2.42 13.58 16.88
CA GLY A 60 -3.35 12.49 16.63
C GLY A 60 -2.76 11.13 17.01
N SER A 61 -3.49 10.07 16.70
CA SER A 61 -3.06 8.69 16.96
C SER A 61 -3.38 7.78 15.79
N ILE A 62 -2.55 6.73 15.63
CA ILE A 62 -2.72 5.68 14.63
C ILE A 62 -2.61 4.34 15.35
N ARG A 63 -3.55 3.45 15.07
CA ARG A 63 -3.46 2.03 15.46
C ARG A 63 -3.55 1.16 14.23
N ILE A 64 -2.71 0.14 14.17
CA ILE A 64 -2.68 -0.87 13.12
C ILE A 64 -2.85 -2.24 13.79
N ASP A 65 -3.91 -2.95 13.43
CA ASP A 65 -4.20 -4.28 13.99
C ASP A 65 -4.17 -4.28 15.53
N GLY A 66 -4.73 -3.23 16.14
CA GLY A 66 -4.77 -3.01 17.58
C GLY A 66 -3.49 -2.46 18.21
N LEU A 67 -2.37 -2.40 17.48
CA LEU A 67 -1.09 -1.85 17.96
C LEU A 67 -1.02 -0.35 17.73
N GLU A 68 -0.72 0.41 18.76
CA GLU A 68 -0.48 1.85 18.64
C GLU A 68 0.85 2.12 17.92
N LEU A 69 0.83 3.04 16.93
CA LEU A 69 2.02 3.43 16.18
C LEU A 69 2.92 4.34 17.03
N ASN A 70 3.91 3.73 17.64
CA ASN A 70 4.95 4.38 18.44
C ASN A 70 6.28 3.64 18.25
N ASP A 71 7.37 4.13 18.84
CA ASP A 71 8.70 3.54 18.67
C ASP A 71 8.80 2.09 19.15
N ALA A 72 8.07 1.73 20.19
CA ALA A 72 8.08 0.38 20.75
C ALA A 72 7.46 -0.65 19.78
N ASN A 73 6.40 -0.26 19.07
CA ASN A 73 5.62 -1.13 18.19
C ASN A 73 6.02 -1.01 16.71
N LEU A 74 6.86 -0.04 16.34
CA LEU A 74 7.15 0.32 14.94
C LEU A 74 7.64 -0.87 14.11
N ARG A 75 8.50 -1.72 14.69
CA ARG A 75 9.04 -2.90 13.99
C ARG A 75 7.93 -3.91 13.66
N GLU A 76 7.00 -4.12 14.57
CA GLU A 76 5.88 -5.03 14.37
C GLU A 76 4.86 -4.45 13.39
N ILE A 77 4.51 -3.17 13.51
CA ILE A 77 3.62 -2.49 12.58
C ILE A 77 4.16 -2.55 11.16
N ARG A 78 5.46 -2.35 10.93
CA ARG A 78 6.08 -2.48 9.60
C ARG A 78 6.02 -3.89 9.02
N ARG A 79 5.83 -4.91 9.84
CA ARG A 79 5.54 -6.28 9.36
C ARG A 79 4.08 -6.43 8.94
N HIS A 80 3.16 -5.73 9.63
CA HIS A 80 1.73 -5.80 9.31
C HIS A 80 1.35 -4.95 8.11
N VAL A 81 2.08 -3.87 7.82
CA VAL A 81 1.78 -2.92 6.74
C VAL A 81 2.76 -3.05 5.59
N GLY A 82 2.30 -3.57 4.48
CA GLY A 82 3.02 -3.56 3.22
C GLY A 82 2.68 -2.33 2.38
N LEU A 83 3.68 -1.53 2.02
CA LEU A 83 3.50 -0.33 1.19
C LEU A 83 4.09 -0.55 -0.21
N VAL A 84 3.24 -0.43 -1.22
CA VAL A 84 3.65 -0.43 -2.65
C VAL A 84 3.67 1.01 -3.13
N PHE A 85 4.84 1.49 -3.51
CA PHE A 85 5.01 2.85 -4.05
C PHE A 85 4.51 2.96 -5.49
N GLN A 86 4.15 4.18 -5.88
CA GLN A 86 3.73 4.52 -7.25
C GLN A 86 4.77 4.07 -8.28
N ASP A 87 6.04 4.39 -8.05
CA ASP A 87 7.16 3.97 -8.89
C ASP A 87 7.87 2.75 -8.29
N SER A 88 7.75 1.61 -8.97
CA SER A 88 8.39 0.36 -8.54
C SER A 88 9.91 0.37 -8.71
N ASP A 89 10.49 1.26 -9.54
CA ASP A 89 11.94 1.40 -9.67
C ASP A 89 12.59 1.92 -8.37
N ASN A 90 11.85 2.68 -7.59
CA ASN A 90 12.30 3.14 -6.28
C ASN A 90 12.23 2.04 -5.18
N GLN A 91 11.66 0.88 -5.50
CA GLN A 91 11.45 -0.22 -4.56
C GLN A 91 12.32 -1.43 -4.84
N LEU A 92 12.81 -1.58 -6.09
CA LEU A 92 13.61 -2.72 -6.55
C LEU A 92 15.08 -2.30 -6.76
N PHE A 93 15.99 -2.84 -5.96
CA PHE A 93 17.39 -2.39 -5.91
C PHE A 93 18.44 -3.51 -5.81
N MET A 94 18.01 -4.77 -5.65
CA MET A 94 18.92 -5.90 -5.53
C MET A 94 19.35 -6.45 -6.91
N PRO A 95 20.47 -7.18 -7.01
CA PRO A 95 20.96 -7.73 -8.28
C PRO A 95 19.97 -8.67 -8.97
N THR A 96 19.17 -9.41 -8.21
CA THR A 96 18.18 -10.36 -8.75
C THR A 96 16.81 -10.17 -8.11
N VAL A 97 15.76 -10.53 -8.85
CA VAL A 97 14.38 -10.54 -8.38
C VAL A 97 14.21 -11.36 -7.10
N LEU A 98 14.87 -12.52 -7.00
CA LEU A 98 14.78 -13.36 -5.81
C LEU A 98 15.39 -12.67 -4.58
N GLU A 99 16.53 -12.01 -4.75
CA GLU A 99 17.19 -11.26 -3.67
C GLU A 99 16.37 -10.08 -3.22
N ASP A 100 15.74 -9.34 -4.16
CA ASP A 100 14.83 -8.24 -3.83
C ASP A 100 13.65 -8.72 -2.97
N VAL A 101 12.99 -9.78 -3.39
CA VAL A 101 11.83 -10.33 -2.67
C VAL A 101 12.25 -10.94 -1.33
N ALA A 102 13.46 -11.51 -1.23
CA ALA A 102 13.99 -12.05 0.02
C ALA A 102 14.46 -10.98 1.02
N PHE A 103 14.67 -9.74 0.56
CA PHE A 103 15.24 -8.67 1.38
C PHE A 103 14.43 -8.38 2.65
N GLY A 104 13.09 -8.25 2.53
CA GLY A 104 12.20 -8.00 3.66
C GLY A 104 12.30 -9.08 4.75
N PRO A 105 12.10 -10.36 4.43
CA PRO A 105 12.32 -11.48 5.35
C PRO A 105 13.71 -11.53 5.98
N LEU A 106 14.77 -11.26 5.22
CA LEU A 106 16.15 -11.19 5.74
C LEU A 106 16.31 -10.04 6.74
N ALA A 107 15.83 -8.84 6.41
CA ALA A 107 15.86 -7.68 7.28
C ALA A 107 15.04 -7.90 8.57
N ALA A 108 13.99 -8.75 8.51
CA ALA A 108 13.25 -9.19 9.68
C ALA A 108 14.00 -10.21 10.56
N GLY A 109 15.18 -10.71 10.09
CA GLY A 109 16.04 -11.63 10.83
C GLY A 109 15.82 -13.11 10.51
N LEU A 110 15.12 -13.45 9.42
CA LEU A 110 14.99 -14.84 9.01
C LEU A 110 16.33 -15.38 8.47
N PRO A 111 16.64 -16.67 8.67
CA PRO A 111 17.76 -17.35 8.01
C PRO A 111 17.61 -17.25 6.48
N GLN A 112 18.75 -17.21 5.77
CA GLN A 112 18.78 -17.05 4.30
C GLN A 112 17.94 -18.09 3.56
N ALA A 113 17.98 -19.34 4.00
CA ALA A 113 17.20 -20.42 3.38
C ALA A 113 15.68 -20.21 3.51
N ASP A 114 15.23 -19.77 4.69
CA ASP A 114 13.82 -19.50 4.98
C ASP A 114 13.33 -18.25 4.24
N ALA A 115 14.15 -17.19 4.21
CA ALA A 115 13.86 -15.98 3.44
C ALA A 115 13.74 -16.29 1.94
N ALA A 116 14.65 -17.09 1.37
CA ALA A 116 14.59 -17.51 -0.03
C ALA A 116 13.35 -18.39 -0.32
N LYS A 117 12.94 -19.25 0.62
CA LYS A 117 11.71 -20.05 0.50
C LYS A 117 10.46 -19.16 0.47
N LYS A 118 10.36 -18.19 1.39
CA LYS A 118 9.26 -17.22 1.40
C LYS A 118 9.23 -16.37 0.12
N ALA A 119 10.38 -15.91 -0.34
CA ALA A 119 10.50 -15.15 -1.58
C ALA A 119 10.02 -15.94 -2.80
N ARG A 120 10.39 -17.22 -2.91
CA ARG A 120 9.91 -18.08 -4.02
C ARG A 120 8.39 -18.26 -3.96
N ALA A 121 7.81 -18.54 -2.80
CA ALA A 121 6.37 -18.67 -2.63
C ALA A 121 5.63 -17.37 -3.02
N ALA A 122 6.14 -16.20 -2.59
CA ALA A 122 5.58 -14.92 -2.98
C ALA A 122 5.70 -14.64 -4.49
N LEU A 123 6.82 -15.00 -5.13
CA LEU A 123 6.99 -14.92 -6.58
C LEU A 123 6.04 -15.84 -7.34
N GLU A 124 5.78 -17.05 -6.84
CA GLU A 124 4.77 -17.95 -7.39
C GLU A 124 3.37 -17.34 -7.31
N GLN A 125 3.02 -16.75 -6.18
CA GLN A 125 1.72 -16.12 -5.95
C GLN A 125 1.43 -14.97 -6.93
N VAL A 126 2.46 -14.21 -7.33
CA VAL A 126 2.31 -13.12 -8.32
C VAL A 126 2.63 -13.55 -9.75
N GLY A 127 2.92 -14.85 -10.01
CA GLY A 127 3.23 -15.38 -11.33
C GLY A 127 4.63 -15.02 -11.86
N MET A 128 5.58 -14.66 -10.98
CA MET A 128 6.91 -14.17 -11.35
C MET A 128 8.06 -15.13 -11.01
N ALA A 129 7.76 -16.37 -10.59
CA ALA A 129 8.77 -17.36 -10.21
C ALA A 129 9.80 -17.63 -11.32
N HIS A 130 9.37 -17.63 -12.60
CA HIS A 130 10.22 -17.83 -13.77
C HIS A 130 11.25 -16.71 -14.02
N LYS A 131 11.11 -15.58 -13.35
CA LYS A 131 12.00 -14.39 -13.42
C LYS A 131 12.94 -14.29 -12.22
N ALA A 132 12.92 -15.22 -11.27
CA ALA A 132 13.64 -15.15 -9.99
C ALA A 132 15.14 -14.81 -10.12
N SER A 133 15.82 -15.32 -11.15
CA SER A 133 17.24 -15.06 -11.41
C SER A 133 17.52 -13.86 -12.32
N LYS A 134 16.47 -13.16 -12.79
CA LYS A 134 16.64 -11.97 -13.64
C LYS A 134 16.95 -10.74 -12.78
N ALA A 135 17.64 -9.79 -13.38
CA ALA A 135 17.82 -8.48 -12.78
C ALA A 135 16.53 -7.65 -12.92
N PRO A 136 16.11 -6.90 -11.88
CA PRO A 136 14.87 -6.11 -11.90
C PRO A 136 14.78 -5.12 -13.06
N TRP A 137 15.88 -4.52 -13.48
CA TRP A 137 15.91 -3.55 -14.59
C TRP A 137 15.64 -4.16 -15.96
N HIS A 138 15.61 -5.49 -16.10
CA HIS A 138 15.20 -6.20 -17.32
C HIS A 138 13.69 -6.53 -17.35
N LEU A 139 12.94 -6.11 -16.35
CA LEU A 139 11.51 -6.34 -16.25
C LEU A 139 10.70 -5.19 -16.88
N SER A 140 9.55 -5.52 -17.46
CA SER A 140 8.55 -4.52 -17.83
C SER A 140 7.96 -3.84 -16.59
N ALA A 141 7.30 -2.69 -16.76
CA ALA A 141 6.66 -1.99 -15.64
C ALA A 141 5.65 -2.87 -14.88
N GLY A 142 4.84 -3.66 -15.58
CA GLY A 142 3.90 -4.60 -14.98
C GLY A 142 4.59 -5.73 -14.20
N GLU A 143 5.69 -6.27 -14.74
CA GLU A 143 6.50 -7.28 -14.05
C GLU A 143 7.16 -6.69 -12.79
N LYS A 144 7.72 -5.48 -12.86
CA LYS A 144 8.28 -4.76 -11.71
C LYS A 144 7.22 -4.55 -10.61
N LYS A 145 6.01 -4.14 -10.99
CA LYS A 145 4.90 -3.96 -10.04
C LYS A 145 4.55 -5.27 -9.31
N ARG A 146 4.47 -6.38 -10.05
CA ARG A 146 4.23 -7.71 -9.46
C ARG A 146 5.36 -8.14 -8.52
N VAL A 147 6.62 -7.90 -8.89
CA VAL A 147 7.78 -8.21 -8.05
C VAL A 147 7.78 -7.35 -6.79
N ALA A 148 7.48 -6.04 -6.89
CA ALA A 148 7.35 -5.17 -5.73
C ALA A 148 6.26 -5.67 -4.75
N ILE A 149 5.11 -6.11 -5.28
CA ILE A 149 4.06 -6.74 -4.47
C ILE A 149 4.57 -8.05 -3.83
N ALA A 150 5.29 -8.89 -4.57
CA ALA A 150 5.88 -10.11 -4.01
C ALA A 150 6.84 -9.83 -2.85
N GLY A 151 7.68 -8.78 -2.96
CA GLY A 151 8.59 -8.35 -1.90
C GLY A 151 7.86 -8.03 -0.59
N ILE A 152 6.67 -7.43 -0.71
CA ILE A 152 5.82 -7.13 0.43
C ILE A 152 5.15 -8.40 0.95
N LEU A 153 4.57 -9.23 0.07
CA LEU A 153 3.88 -10.47 0.45
C LEU A 153 4.80 -11.47 1.15
N ALA A 154 6.08 -11.49 0.83
CA ALA A 154 7.08 -12.32 1.49
C ALA A 154 7.22 -12.03 3.00
N GLY A 155 6.80 -10.83 3.44
CA GLY A 155 6.73 -10.42 4.84
C GLY A 155 5.46 -10.84 5.58
N ASP A 156 4.49 -11.48 4.91
CA ASP A 156 3.16 -11.85 5.44
C ASP A 156 2.38 -10.65 6.01
N PRO A 157 2.20 -9.54 5.27
CA PRO A 157 1.48 -8.37 5.76
C PRO A 157 -0.02 -8.68 5.94
N ARG A 158 -0.68 -7.91 6.82
CA ARG A 158 -2.13 -7.94 7.03
C ARG A 158 -2.85 -6.82 6.28
N LEU A 159 -2.14 -5.73 6.00
CA LEU A 159 -2.60 -4.57 5.26
C LEU A 159 -1.69 -4.30 4.07
N LEU A 160 -2.26 -4.13 2.89
CA LEU A 160 -1.59 -3.61 1.71
C LEU A 160 -2.02 -2.15 1.48
N VAL A 161 -1.07 -1.25 1.48
CA VAL A 161 -1.25 0.15 1.07
C VAL A 161 -0.65 0.30 -0.32
N LEU A 162 -1.48 0.60 -1.29
CA LEU A 162 -1.12 0.63 -2.72
C LEU A 162 -1.24 2.06 -3.22
N ASP A 163 -0.11 2.73 -3.46
CA ASP A 163 -0.10 4.10 -3.95
C ASP A 163 0.03 4.11 -5.47
N GLU A 164 -1.03 4.56 -6.16
CA GLU A 164 -1.18 4.64 -7.62
C GLU A 164 -0.68 3.37 -8.36
N PRO A 165 -1.21 2.18 -8.03
CA PRO A 165 -0.63 0.92 -8.51
C PRO A 165 -0.77 0.70 -10.00
N THR A 166 -1.66 1.43 -10.70
CA THR A 166 -1.88 1.32 -12.16
C THR A 166 -0.93 2.19 -12.99
N THR A 167 -0.16 3.07 -12.36
CA THR A 167 0.78 3.94 -13.05
C THR A 167 1.77 3.13 -13.88
N PHE A 168 1.98 3.54 -15.14
CA PHE A 168 2.82 2.89 -16.15
C PHE A 168 2.32 1.52 -16.64
N LEU A 169 1.09 1.11 -16.30
CA LEU A 169 0.49 -0.12 -16.80
C LEU A 169 -0.44 0.14 -17.98
N ASP A 170 -0.33 -0.71 -18.99
CA ASP A 170 -1.29 -0.77 -20.08
C ASP A 170 -2.63 -1.43 -19.61
N PRO A 171 -3.73 -1.31 -20.36
CA PRO A 171 -5.01 -1.86 -19.94
C PRO A 171 -5.02 -3.38 -19.65
N PRO A 172 -4.28 -4.26 -20.37
CA PRO A 172 -4.10 -5.64 -19.97
C PRO A 172 -3.42 -5.80 -18.62
N GLY A 173 -2.30 -5.09 -18.39
CA GLY A 173 -1.55 -5.10 -17.12
C GLY A 173 -2.38 -4.63 -15.93
N GLN A 174 -3.25 -3.62 -16.12
CA GLN A 174 -4.18 -3.17 -15.09
C GLN A 174 -5.22 -4.25 -14.75
N ARG A 175 -5.76 -4.97 -15.75
CA ARG A 175 -6.70 -6.09 -15.51
C ARG A 175 -6.05 -7.21 -14.72
N ASP A 176 -4.84 -7.59 -15.13
CA ASP A 176 -4.08 -8.64 -14.47
C ASP A 176 -3.72 -8.27 -13.04
N LEU A 177 -3.33 -7.00 -12.80
CA LEU A 177 -3.07 -6.50 -11.46
C LEU A 177 -4.34 -6.51 -10.60
N ALA A 178 -5.48 -6.10 -11.15
CA ALA A 178 -6.74 -6.15 -10.42
C ALA A 178 -7.12 -7.59 -10.02
N ALA A 179 -6.98 -8.56 -10.94
CA ALA A 179 -7.24 -9.97 -10.65
C ALA A 179 -6.30 -10.51 -9.55
N LEU A 180 -5.00 -10.15 -9.59
CA LEU A 180 -4.06 -10.50 -8.54
C LEU A 180 -4.51 -9.92 -7.20
N LEU A 181 -4.79 -8.61 -7.11
CA LEU A 181 -5.17 -7.96 -5.87
C LEU A 181 -6.50 -8.48 -5.30
N GLN A 182 -7.45 -8.86 -6.15
CA GLN A 182 -8.69 -9.54 -5.73
C GLN A 182 -8.45 -10.90 -5.08
N SER A 183 -7.45 -11.66 -5.56
CA SER A 183 -7.10 -12.97 -5.01
C SER A 183 -6.40 -12.92 -3.65
N LEU A 184 -5.89 -11.76 -3.25
CA LEU A 184 -5.15 -11.57 -2.02
C LEU A 184 -6.09 -11.34 -0.83
N PRO A 185 -5.95 -12.07 0.29
CA PRO A 185 -6.86 -11.98 1.44
C PRO A 185 -6.65 -10.74 2.33
N GLN A 186 -5.53 -10.03 2.17
CA GLN A 186 -5.16 -8.88 3.00
C GLN A 186 -6.18 -7.75 2.90
N SER A 187 -6.34 -6.96 3.96
CA SER A 187 -6.99 -5.64 3.90
C SER A 187 -6.24 -4.75 2.93
N LYS A 188 -6.94 -3.85 2.23
CA LYS A 188 -6.29 -2.99 1.22
C LYS A 188 -6.73 -1.54 1.36
N LEU A 189 -5.78 -0.63 1.35
CA LEU A 189 -5.98 0.79 1.11
C LEU A 189 -5.44 1.11 -0.28
N LEU A 190 -6.34 1.43 -1.20
CA LEU A 190 -6.02 1.71 -2.59
C LEU A 190 -6.06 3.20 -2.84
N ILE A 191 -4.89 3.84 -2.98
CA ILE A 191 -4.78 5.23 -3.36
C ILE A 191 -4.71 5.29 -4.87
N THR A 192 -5.67 5.93 -5.51
CA THR A 192 -5.68 6.05 -6.97
C THR A 192 -6.60 7.16 -7.46
N HIS A 193 -6.33 7.65 -8.66
CA HIS A 193 -7.23 8.47 -9.45
C HIS A 193 -7.95 7.65 -10.55
N ASP A 194 -7.61 6.38 -10.71
CA ASP A 194 -8.24 5.45 -11.66
C ASP A 194 -9.52 4.86 -11.06
N VAL A 195 -10.64 5.56 -11.25
CA VAL A 195 -11.96 5.13 -10.76
C VAL A 195 -12.39 3.76 -11.32
N PRO A 196 -12.24 3.46 -12.61
CA PRO A 196 -12.52 2.13 -13.16
C PRO A 196 -11.74 1.01 -12.46
N PHE A 197 -10.47 1.24 -12.14
CA PHE A 197 -9.67 0.28 -11.39
C PHE A 197 -10.13 0.15 -9.93
N ALA A 198 -10.40 1.27 -9.25
CA ALA A 198 -10.90 1.28 -7.89
C ALA A 198 -12.21 0.48 -7.74
N ARG A 199 -13.16 0.65 -8.67
CA ARG A 199 -14.44 -0.08 -8.68
C ARG A 199 -14.34 -1.60 -8.83
N ARG A 200 -13.21 -2.11 -9.31
CA ARG A 200 -12.95 -3.56 -9.40
C ARG A 200 -12.54 -4.16 -8.06
N LEU A 201 -12.00 -3.35 -7.15
CA LEU A 201 -11.34 -3.82 -5.93
C LEU A 201 -12.08 -3.41 -4.67
N ALA A 202 -12.77 -2.28 -4.67
CA ALA A 202 -13.42 -1.69 -3.52
C ALA A 202 -14.86 -1.28 -3.83
N ASP A 203 -15.75 -1.45 -2.86
CA ASP A 203 -17.13 -0.96 -2.93
C ASP A 203 -17.24 0.45 -2.34
N GLU A 204 -16.36 0.81 -1.42
CA GLU A 204 -16.34 2.03 -0.64
C GLU A 204 -15.10 2.88 -0.96
N ALA A 205 -15.28 4.20 -0.95
CA ALA A 205 -14.19 5.15 -1.08
C ALA A 205 -14.28 6.26 -0.04
N VAL A 206 -13.12 6.83 0.28
CA VAL A 206 -13.00 8.11 0.96
C VAL A 206 -12.46 9.15 -0.02
N PHE A 207 -12.97 10.38 0.05
CA PHE A 207 -12.49 11.49 -0.76
C PHE A 207 -11.62 12.42 0.08
N PHE A 208 -10.36 12.55 -0.34
CA PHE A 208 -9.37 13.40 0.29
C PHE A 208 -9.33 14.78 -0.36
N GLU A 209 -9.50 15.81 0.44
CA GLU A 209 -9.45 17.20 0.01
C GLU A 209 -8.76 18.08 1.06
N ALA A 210 -7.77 18.86 0.66
CA ALA A 210 -7.05 19.79 1.53
C ALA A 210 -6.61 19.17 2.88
N GLY A 211 -6.02 17.99 2.85
CA GLY A 211 -5.52 17.28 4.03
C GLY A 211 -6.58 16.68 4.95
N ARG A 212 -7.84 16.55 4.48
CA ARG A 212 -8.97 16.02 5.25
C ARG A 212 -9.74 14.96 4.45
N ILE A 213 -10.48 14.12 5.15
CA ILE A 213 -11.51 13.28 4.53
C ILE A 213 -12.80 14.13 4.44
N ALA A 214 -13.14 14.53 3.20
CA ALA A 214 -14.33 15.34 2.91
C ALA A 214 -15.62 14.49 2.84
N ALA A 215 -15.50 13.21 2.47
CA ALA A 215 -16.61 12.27 2.42
C ALA A 215 -16.12 10.82 2.47
N ARG A 216 -17.00 9.92 2.92
CA ARG A 216 -16.86 8.47 2.85
C ARG A 216 -18.21 7.88 2.44
N ASP A 217 -18.22 7.12 1.34
CA ASP A 217 -19.45 6.52 0.77
C ASP A 217 -19.06 5.44 -0.27
N SER A 218 -20.04 4.85 -0.93
CA SER A 218 -19.82 4.03 -2.12
C SER A 218 -19.04 4.82 -3.18
N ILE A 219 -18.20 4.14 -3.96
CA ILE A 219 -17.41 4.79 -5.02
C ILE A 219 -18.33 5.57 -5.99
N GLY A 220 -19.53 5.01 -6.29
CA GLY A 220 -20.50 5.69 -7.17
C GLY A 220 -20.98 7.02 -6.63
N ALA A 221 -21.28 7.09 -5.33
CA ALA A 221 -21.73 8.32 -4.67
C ALA A 221 -20.61 9.36 -4.60
N ILE A 222 -19.38 8.95 -4.26
CA ILE A 222 -18.20 9.83 -4.24
C ILE A 222 -17.93 10.42 -5.62
N VAL A 223 -17.89 9.58 -6.66
CA VAL A 223 -17.66 10.02 -8.05
C VAL A 223 -18.74 11.02 -8.51
N GLY A 224 -20.02 10.71 -8.22
CA GLY A 224 -21.13 11.61 -8.58
C GLY A 224 -21.10 12.95 -7.84
N ARG A 225 -20.69 12.94 -6.54
CA ARG A 225 -20.65 14.14 -5.71
C ARG A 225 -19.49 15.07 -6.06
N PHE A 226 -18.34 14.54 -6.40
CA PHE A 226 -17.11 15.32 -6.62
C PHE A 226 -16.76 15.50 -8.10
N GLY A 227 -17.54 14.94 -9.03
CA GLY A 227 -17.29 15.04 -10.48
C GLY A 227 -16.00 14.34 -10.92
N TRP A 228 -15.69 13.21 -10.29
CA TRP A 228 -14.42 12.51 -10.43
C TRP A 228 -14.43 11.42 -11.52
#